data_a41a1158edd600a9c55496f748cead4f
#
_entry.id   a41a1158edd600a9c55496f748cead4f
#
_cell.length_a   1.000
_cell.length_b   1.000
_cell.length_c   1.000
_cell.angle_alpha   90.00
_cell.angle_beta   90.00
_cell.angle_gamma   90.00
#
_symmetry.space_group_name_H-M   'P 1'
#
loop_
_entity.id
_entity.type
_entity.pdbx_description
1 polymer ?
#
loop_
_entity_poly.entity_id
_entity_poly.type
_entity_poly.pdbx_seq_one_letter_code
_entity_poly.pdbx_strand_id
1 'polypeptide(L)'
;GNCCRGWNRVRLLGLLRGYDVLVMLLYAVAAAVAAIPEGLPAVISVVLALGVQRMARRNAILRRLPAVETLGSTTVICSDKTGTITRNEMTVTRLHAGGAMYEVTGEGFVPEGEIRENGRPVAPEKMDRNAALRALLVAGCVANDAMLEYEEGRWRIQGDPTEAALLVAARKAGIEPEEERKRRQRLDEIPFSSRAKYMATLNAAEEPEEPTLFVKGAPEQLIAFSTRVLRDGHAELLTEEDRQRLLEVNTELAGQALRVLAAAYRVLPREARADHELAERNLVFLGLWGMMDPPRPEAVRAIADARGAGIRVIMITGD
;
A
#
# COMPACT_ATOMS: atom_id res chain seq x y z
N GLY A 1 -43.30 6.10 -36.63
CA GLY A 1 -44.24 5.80 -37.74
C GLY A 1 -45.68 6.21 -37.51
N ASN A 2 -46.18 6.18 -36.24
CA ASN A 2 -47.62 6.40 -35.96
C ASN A 2 -48.01 7.89 -35.86
N CYS A 3 -47.10 8.75 -35.47
CA CYS A 3 -47.38 10.21 -35.39
C CYS A 3 -47.67 10.85 -36.74
N CYS A 4 -46.93 10.49 -37.78
CA CYS A 4 -47.13 11.03 -39.16
C CYS A 4 -48.48 10.58 -39.79
N ARG A 5 -48.98 9.40 -39.45
CA ARG A 5 -50.30 8.91 -39.95
C ARG A 5 -51.46 9.66 -39.29
N GLY A 6 -51.36 10.03 -38.02
CA GLY A 6 -52.35 10.84 -37.32
C GLY A 6 -52.47 12.26 -37.95
N TRP A 7 -51.34 12.89 -38.27
CA TRP A 7 -51.26 14.21 -38.86
C TRP A 7 -51.90 14.29 -40.26
N ASN A 8 -51.66 13.29 -41.10
CA ASN A 8 -52.28 13.26 -42.45
C ASN A 8 -53.80 13.10 -42.36
N ARG A 9 -54.31 12.35 -41.36
CA ARG A 9 -55.77 12.24 -41.15
C ARG A 9 -56.41 13.55 -40.71
N VAL A 10 -55.77 14.29 -39.82
CA VAL A 10 -56.27 15.59 -39.33
C VAL A 10 -56.26 16.63 -40.46
N ARG A 11 -55.24 16.67 -41.32
CA ARG A 11 -55.17 17.54 -42.50
C ARG A 11 -56.25 17.21 -43.50
N LEU A 12 -56.48 15.93 -43.78
CA LEU A 12 -57.49 15.49 -44.75
C LEU A 12 -58.90 15.79 -44.25
N LEU A 13 -59.22 15.59 -43.01
CA LEU A 13 -60.51 15.91 -42.42
C LEU A 13 -60.77 17.41 -42.33
N GLY A 14 -59.76 18.25 -42.11
CA GLY A 14 -59.89 19.71 -42.11
C GLY A 14 -60.17 20.30 -43.52
N LEU A 15 -59.46 19.79 -44.53
CA LEU A 15 -59.70 20.18 -45.92
C LEU A 15 -61.09 19.78 -46.41
N LEU A 16 -61.58 18.60 -46.04
CA LEU A 16 -62.90 18.10 -46.30
C LEU A 16 -64.04 18.93 -45.64
N ARG A 17 -63.74 19.63 -44.56
CA ARG A 17 -64.68 20.52 -43.82
C ARG A 17 -64.63 21.98 -44.29
N GLY A 18 -63.80 22.34 -45.30
CA GLY A 18 -63.74 23.68 -45.88
C GLY A 18 -62.95 24.72 -45.08
N TYR A 19 -62.05 24.27 -44.17
CA TYR A 19 -61.19 25.22 -43.49
C TYR A 19 -60.09 25.74 -44.40
N ASP A 20 -59.75 27.03 -44.26
CA ASP A 20 -58.65 27.66 -44.99
C ASP A 20 -57.29 26.95 -44.69
N VAL A 21 -56.53 26.73 -45.77
CA VAL A 21 -55.22 26.08 -45.71
C VAL A 21 -54.28 26.81 -44.72
N LEU A 22 -54.31 28.13 -44.65
CA LEU A 22 -53.52 28.97 -43.78
C LEU A 22 -53.88 28.73 -42.32
N VAL A 23 -55.15 28.64 -41.96
CA VAL A 23 -55.65 28.34 -40.63
C VAL A 23 -55.24 26.95 -40.20
N MET A 24 -55.32 25.97 -41.07
CA MET A 24 -54.85 24.59 -40.79
C MET A 24 -53.35 24.51 -40.56
N LEU A 25 -52.56 25.33 -41.29
CA LEU A 25 -51.12 25.41 -41.08
C LEU A 25 -50.79 26.01 -39.71
N LEU A 26 -51.46 27.10 -39.31
CA LEU A 26 -51.30 27.72 -38.01
C LEU A 26 -51.65 26.76 -36.86
N TYR A 27 -52.76 26.02 -36.94
CA TYR A 27 -53.11 24.98 -35.96
C TYR A 27 -52.08 23.85 -35.91
N ALA A 28 -51.53 23.49 -37.10
CA ALA A 28 -50.49 22.48 -37.15
C ALA A 28 -49.21 22.92 -36.43
N VAL A 29 -48.77 24.16 -36.66
CA VAL A 29 -47.60 24.72 -35.97
C VAL A 29 -47.86 24.88 -34.47
N ALA A 30 -49.04 25.42 -34.09
CA ALA A 30 -49.40 25.56 -32.70
C ALA A 30 -49.44 24.20 -31.95
N ALA A 31 -49.99 23.16 -32.57
CA ALA A 31 -50.01 21.83 -32.00
C ALA A 31 -48.60 21.19 -31.94
N ALA A 32 -47.74 21.45 -32.91
CA ALA A 32 -46.36 21.00 -32.90
C ALA A 32 -45.55 21.67 -31.79
N VAL A 33 -45.71 22.97 -31.56
CA VAL A 33 -45.08 23.72 -30.46
C VAL A 33 -45.61 23.23 -29.11
N ALA A 34 -46.93 23.07 -29.00
CA ALA A 34 -47.56 22.57 -27.76
C ALA A 34 -47.13 21.11 -27.40
N ALA A 35 -46.70 20.33 -28.38
CA ALA A 35 -46.20 18.98 -28.19
C ALA A 35 -44.75 18.93 -27.67
N ILE A 36 -44.02 20.08 -27.69
CA ILE A 36 -42.66 20.16 -27.17
C ILE A 36 -42.75 20.32 -25.63
N PRO A 37 -42.20 19.40 -24.83
CA PRO A 37 -42.23 19.52 -23.40
C PRO A 37 -41.24 20.59 -22.91
N GLU A 38 -41.63 21.85 -22.93
CA GLU A 38 -40.77 23.01 -22.60
C GLU A 38 -40.23 22.95 -21.16
N GLY A 39 -40.92 22.23 -20.26
CA GLY A 39 -40.48 22.01 -18.88
C GLY A 39 -39.36 21.00 -18.72
N LEU A 40 -39.08 20.15 -19.74
CA LEU A 40 -38.12 19.07 -19.61
C LEU A 40 -36.69 19.54 -19.26
N PRO A 41 -36.12 20.57 -19.92
CA PRO A 41 -34.81 21.10 -19.58
C PRO A 41 -34.72 21.63 -18.14
N ALA A 42 -35.77 22.29 -17.65
CA ALA A 42 -35.85 22.80 -16.30
C ALA A 42 -35.85 21.65 -15.25
N VAL A 43 -36.68 20.63 -15.51
CA VAL A 43 -36.78 19.46 -14.62
C VAL A 43 -35.43 18.73 -14.58
N ILE A 44 -34.77 18.50 -15.73
CA ILE A 44 -33.44 17.86 -15.79
C ILE A 44 -32.42 18.68 -14.99
N SER A 45 -32.39 20.00 -15.16
CA SER A 45 -31.48 20.89 -14.44
C SER A 45 -31.67 20.83 -12.93
N VAL A 46 -32.92 20.82 -12.46
CA VAL A 46 -33.24 20.70 -11.02
C VAL A 46 -32.82 19.33 -10.48
N VAL A 47 -33.11 18.24 -11.17
CA VAL A 47 -32.74 16.88 -10.74
C VAL A 47 -31.22 16.73 -10.67
N LEU A 48 -30.50 17.23 -11.68
CA LEU A 48 -29.03 17.20 -11.67
C LEU A 48 -28.46 18.07 -10.53
N ALA A 49 -29.02 19.25 -10.28
CA ALA A 49 -28.60 20.12 -9.17
C ALA A 49 -28.79 19.43 -7.79
N LEU A 50 -29.92 18.75 -7.57
CA LEU A 50 -30.16 17.95 -6.39
C LEU A 50 -29.17 16.77 -6.28
N GLY A 51 -28.82 16.15 -7.40
CA GLY A 51 -27.78 15.12 -7.49
C GLY A 51 -26.42 15.65 -7.02
N VAL A 52 -25.99 16.79 -7.56
CA VAL A 52 -24.73 17.47 -7.16
C VAL A 52 -24.74 17.82 -5.67
N GLN A 53 -25.85 18.35 -5.14
CA GLN A 53 -25.96 18.68 -3.75
C GLN A 53 -25.82 17.44 -2.83
N ARG A 54 -26.43 16.31 -3.18
CA ARG A 54 -26.28 15.04 -2.46
C ARG A 54 -24.84 14.53 -2.50
N MET A 55 -24.17 14.65 -3.65
CA MET A 55 -22.76 14.24 -3.81
C MET A 55 -21.84 15.15 -3.00
N ALA A 56 -22.05 16.46 -3.01
CA ALA A 56 -21.29 17.42 -2.22
C ALA A 56 -21.37 17.14 -0.70
N ARG A 57 -22.55 16.75 -0.21
CA ARG A 57 -22.72 16.29 1.19
C ARG A 57 -21.93 15.04 1.54
N ARG A 58 -21.51 14.27 0.54
CA ARG A 58 -20.64 13.09 0.67
C ARG A 58 -19.19 13.37 0.24
N ASN A 59 -18.77 14.64 0.27
CA ASN A 59 -17.44 15.13 -0.12
C ASN A 59 -17.05 14.84 -1.59
N ALA A 60 -18.03 14.56 -2.45
CA ALA A 60 -17.81 14.38 -3.88
C ALA A 60 -18.12 15.70 -4.61
N ILE A 61 -17.09 16.42 -5.05
CA ILE A 61 -17.21 17.73 -5.71
C ILE A 61 -17.22 17.54 -7.22
N LEU A 62 -18.34 17.87 -7.87
CA LEU A 62 -18.49 17.86 -9.31
C LEU A 62 -18.39 19.26 -9.88
N ARG A 63 -17.59 19.44 -10.92
CA ARG A 63 -17.42 20.73 -11.61
C ARG A 63 -18.39 20.94 -12.77
N ARG A 64 -19.05 19.88 -13.24
CA ARG A 64 -19.97 19.92 -14.39
C ARG A 64 -21.22 19.11 -14.07
N LEU A 65 -22.40 19.72 -14.24
CA LEU A 65 -23.70 19.08 -14.00
C LEU A 65 -23.91 17.76 -14.79
N PRO A 66 -23.55 17.67 -16.10
CA PRO A 66 -23.72 16.42 -16.86
C PRO A 66 -22.90 15.26 -16.33
N ALA A 67 -21.83 15.51 -15.56
CA ALA A 67 -21.01 14.45 -14.98
C ALA A 67 -21.78 13.58 -13.95
N VAL A 68 -22.87 14.09 -13.37
CA VAL A 68 -23.76 13.31 -12.46
C VAL A 68 -24.40 12.14 -13.22
N GLU A 69 -24.88 12.39 -14.42
CA GLU A 69 -25.51 11.39 -15.28
C GLU A 69 -24.51 10.32 -15.71
N THR A 70 -23.31 10.76 -16.16
CA THR A 70 -22.23 9.85 -16.56
C THR A 70 -21.79 8.95 -15.40
N LEU A 71 -21.65 9.50 -14.18
CA LEU A 71 -21.32 8.73 -13.01
C LEU A 71 -22.42 7.72 -12.62
N GLY A 72 -23.68 8.12 -12.76
CA GLY A 72 -24.83 7.26 -12.50
C GLY A 72 -24.96 6.06 -13.44
N SER A 73 -24.32 6.12 -14.62
CA SER A 73 -24.29 5.05 -15.63
C SER A 73 -22.97 4.28 -15.67
N THR A 74 -22.06 4.54 -14.72
CA THR A 74 -20.74 3.89 -14.65
C THR A 74 -20.91 2.41 -14.30
N THR A 75 -20.31 1.54 -15.09
CA THR A 75 -20.31 0.08 -14.89
C THR A 75 -18.95 -0.45 -14.43
N VAL A 76 -17.89 0.35 -14.57
CA VAL A 76 -16.53 -0.01 -14.21
C VAL A 76 -15.85 1.17 -13.51
N ILE A 77 -15.19 0.89 -12.39
CA ILE A 77 -14.33 1.84 -11.70
C ILE A 77 -12.90 1.29 -11.75
N CYS A 78 -11.98 2.07 -12.31
CA CYS A 78 -10.55 1.79 -12.27
C CYS A 78 -9.93 2.65 -11.16
N SER A 79 -9.32 2.02 -10.16
CA SER A 79 -8.71 2.71 -9.04
C SER A 79 -7.24 2.34 -8.91
N ASP A 80 -6.41 3.34 -8.65
CA ASP A 80 -5.02 3.10 -8.27
C ASP A 80 -4.97 2.39 -6.90
N LYS A 81 -3.96 1.53 -6.73
CA LYS A 81 -3.71 0.80 -5.47
C LYS A 81 -3.11 1.74 -4.43
N THR A 82 -1.92 2.27 -4.75
CA THR A 82 -1.04 2.93 -3.78
C THR A 82 -1.52 4.34 -3.43
N GLY A 83 -1.77 4.61 -2.16
CA GLY A 83 -2.26 5.91 -1.68
C GLY A 83 -3.73 6.22 -1.98
N THR A 84 -4.43 5.38 -2.77
CA THR A 84 -5.86 5.51 -3.08
C THR A 84 -6.68 4.42 -2.37
N ILE A 85 -6.48 3.17 -2.74
CA ILE A 85 -7.09 2.01 -2.05
C ILE A 85 -6.37 1.76 -0.73
N THR A 86 -5.06 1.94 -0.72
CA THR A 86 -4.19 1.78 0.45
C THR A 86 -3.80 3.13 1.05
N ARG A 87 -3.21 3.10 2.24
CA ARG A 87 -2.80 4.31 2.97
C ARG A 87 -1.48 4.88 2.50
N ASN A 88 -0.70 4.12 1.71
CA ASN A 88 0.71 4.38 1.41
C ASN A 88 1.56 4.42 2.70
N GLU A 89 1.21 3.59 3.65
CA GLU A 89 1.87 3.44 4.94
C GLU A 89 2.33 1.99 5.08
N MET A 90 3.55 1.71 4.61
CA MET A 90 4.11 0.35 4.78
C MET A 90 4.10 -0.04 6.25
N THR A 91 3.64 -1.26 6.56
CA THR A 91 3.55 -1.78 7.91
C THR A 91 4.15 -3.18 7.96
N VAL A 92 5.11 -3.41 8.86
CA VAL A 92 5.59 -4.76 9.17
C VAL A 92 4.51 -5.48 9.96
N THR A 93 4.07 -6.63 9.45
CA THR A 93 3.01 -7.46 10.08
C THR A 93 3.51 -8.83 10.50
N ARG A 94 4.63 -9.30 9.91
CA ARG A 94 5.25 -10.59 10.20
C ARG A 94 6.77 -10.43 10.31
N LEU A 95 7.37 -11.21 11.22
CA LEU A 95 8.81 -11.36 11.33
C LEU A 95 9.13 -12.86 11.40
N HIS A 96 10.25 -13.25 10.78
CA HIS A 96 10.81 -14.58 10.96
C HIS A 96 12.25 -14.44 11.42
N ALA A 97 12.58 -14.95 12.60
CA ALA A 97 13.93 -14.89 13.18
C ALA A 97 14.17 -16.08 14.11
N GLY A 98 15.40 -16.61 14.12
CA GLY A 98 15.77 -17.72 14.99
C GLY A 98 14.95 -19.01 14.78
N GLY A 99 14.35 -19.17 13.59
CA GLY A 99 13.47 -20.30 13.29
C GLY A 99 12.02 -20.14 13.76
N ALA A 100 11.66 -19.01 14.38
CA ALA A 100 10.32 -18.71 14.86
C ALA A 100 9.63 -17.62 14.02
N MET A 101 8.29 -17.70 13.95
CA MET A 101 7.44 -16.69 13.31
C MET A 101 6.82 -15.78 14.36
N TYR A 102 6.85 -14.49 14.11
CA TYR A 102 6.25 -13.48 14.98
C TYR A 102 5.22 -12.66 14.19
N GLU A 103 4.19 -12.25 14.90
CA GLU A 103 3.18 -11.31 14.42
C GLU A 103 3.45 -9.93 15.02
N VAL A 104 3.35 -8.88 14.21
CA VAL A 104 3.46 -7.49 14.66
C VAL A 104 2.09 -6.83 14.54
N THR A 105 1.55 -6.33 15.64
CA THR A 105 0.26 -5.66 15.70
C THR A 105 0.39 -4.14 15.53
N GLY A 106 -0.74 -3.45 15.29
CA GLY A 106 -0.78 -2.02 15.01
C GLY A 106 -0.43 -1.70 13.56
N GLU A 107 -0.99 -0.61 13.04
CA GLU A 107 -0.91 -0.20 11.64
C GLU A 107 -0.22 1.15 11.47
N GLY A 108 0.37 1.37 10.28
CA GLY A 108 0.96 2.64 9.88
C GLY A 108 2.24 2.99 10.63
N PHE A 109 2.52 4.29 10.70
CA PHE A 109 3.77 4.81 11.29
C PHE A 109 3.69 5.13 12.78
N VAL A 110 2.55 4.87 13.41
CA VAL A 110 2.42 5.00 14.87
C VAL A 110 3.05 3.78 15.52
N PRO A 111 4.06 3.95 16.40
CA PRO A 111 4.76 2.83 17.05
C PRO A 111 3.96 2.24 18.23
N GLU A 112 2.64 2.13 18.05
CA GLU A 112 1.72 1.48 18.97
C GLU A 112 1.44 0.06 18.49
N GLY A 113 1.46 -0.89 19.42
CA GLY A 113 1.30 -2.31 19.14
C GLY A 113 2.35 -3.14 19.86
N GLU A 114 2.43 -4.41 19.51
CA GLU A 114 3.30 -5.37 20.18
C GLU A 114 3.76 -6.46 19.20
N ILE A 115 4.85 -7.11 19.52
CA ILE A 115 5.31 -8.32 18.83
C ILE A 115 4.76 -9.52 19.57
N ARG A 116 4.15 -10.46 18.86
CA ARG A 116 3.54 -11.68 19.40
C ARG A 116 4.21 -12.93 18.84
N GLU A 117 4.42 -13.89 19.70
CA GLU A 117 4.80 -15.25 19.34
C GLU A 117 3.66 -16.21 19.70
N ASN A 118 3.15 -16.97 18.74
CA ASN A 118 2.01 -17.87 18.93
C ASN A 118 0.80 -17.19 19.60
N GLY A 119 0.49 -15.94 19.18
CA GLY A 119 -0.61 -15.13 19.71
C GLY A 119 -0.37 -14.50 21.10
N ARG A 120 0.78 -14.72 21.72
CA ARG A 120 1.14 -14.15 23.02
C ARG A 120 2.16 -13.03 22.86
N PRO A 121 2.01 -11.90 23.56
CA PRO A 121 3.00 -10.83 23.52
C PRO A 121 4.38 -11.33 23.96
N VAL A 122 5.41 -10.92 23.24
CA VAL A 122 6.80 -11.14 23.64
C VAL A 122 7.15 -10.09 24.67
N ALA A 123 7.32 -10.52 25.91
CA ALA A 123 7.69 -9.61 27.00
C ALA A 123 9.08 -8.98 26.76
N PRO A 124 9.35 -7.74 27.23
CA PRO A 124 10.63 -7.06 27.05
C PRO A 124 11.83 -7.92 27.49
N GLU A 125 11.72 -8.62 28.64
CA GLU A 125 12.79 -9.49 29.14
C GLU A 125 13.07 -10.71 28.24
N LYS A 126 12.04 -11.16 27.49
CA LYS A 126 12.19 -12.21 26.47
C LYS A 126 12.76 -11.63 25.16
N MET A 127 12.49 -10.37 24.86
CA MET A 127 13.06 -9.69 23.71
C MET A 127 14.59 -9.61 23.83
N ASP A 128 15.09 -9.24 25.01
CA ASP A 128 16.54 -9.17 25.28
C ASP A 128 17.22 -10.55 25.19
N ARG A 129 16.49 -11.62 25.55
CA ARG A 129 16.99 -13.01 25.45
C ARG A 129 16.86 -13.61 24.05
N ASN A 130 16.00 -13.04 23.20
CA ASN A 130 15.84 -13.50 21.82
C ASN A 130 16.82 -12.76 20.90
N ALA A 131 18.08 -13.18 20.97
CA ALA A 131 19.17 -12.53 20.25
C ALA A 131 18.94 -12.44 18.73
N ALA A 132 18.29 -13.45 18.12
CA ALA A 132 18.01 -13.45 16.69
C ALA A 132 16.97 -12.39 16.29
N LEU A 133 15.86 -12.31 17.03
CA LEU A 133 14.83 -11.31 16.80
C LEU A 133 15.35 -9.89 17.03
N ARG A 134 16.08 -9.70 18.14
CA ARG A 134 16.71 -8.41 18.46
C ARG A 134 17.71 -7.98 17.37
N ALA A 135 18.57 -8.91 16.92
CA ALA A 135 19.54 -8.62 15.86
C ALA A 135 18.87 -8.25 14.53
N LEU A 136 17.76 -8.92 14.16
CA LEU A 136 16.97 -8.57 13.00
C LEU A 136 16.44 -7.14 13.09
N LEU A 137 15.82 -6.77 14.23
CA LEU A 137 15.26 -5.43 14.44
C LEU A 137 16.35 -4.35 14.46
N VAL A 138 17.48 -4.61 15.11
CA VAL A 138 18.65 -3.70 15.09
C VAL A 138 19.19 -3.51 13.68
N ALA A 139 19.32 -4.57 12.88
CA ALA A 139 19.71 -4.46 11.47
C ALA A 139 18.77 -3.54 10.68
N GLY A 140 17.46 -3.62 10.98
CA GLY A 140 16.44 -2.72 10.41
C GLY A 140 16.61 -1.25 10.82
N CYS A 141 17.21 -0.96 11.97
CA CYS A 141 17.50 0.39 12.42
C CYS A 141 18.77 0.97 11.79
N VAL A 142 19.86 0.20 11.73
CA VAL A 142 21.19 0.70 11.34
C VAL A 142 21.40 0.68 9.84
N ALA A 143 20.91 -0.34 9.12
CA ALA A 143 20.92 -0.38 7.65
C ALA A 143 19.68 0.33 7.09
N ASN A 144 19.55 1.63 7.33
CA ASN A 144 18.32 2.37 7.09
C ASN A 144 18.58 3.87 6.99
N ASP A 145 17.96 4.55 6.03
CA ASP A 145 18.12 5.98 5.78
C ASP A 145 16.89 6.79 6.18
N ALA A 146 15.76 6.13 6.50
CA ALA A 146 14.56 6.81 6.94
C ALA A 146 14.71 7.36 8.37
N MET A 147 13.90 8.36 8.68
CA MET A 147 13.73 8.90 10.04
C MET A 147 12.28 8.83 10.46
N LEU A 148 12.05 8.64 11.76
CA LEU A 148 10.74 8.63 12.36
C LEU A 148 10.70 9.70 13.45
N GLU A 149 9.92 10.75 13.21
CA GLU A 149 9.85 11.93 14.06
C GLU A 149 8.45 12.11 14.64
N TYR A 150 8.38 12.61 15.88
CA TYR A 150 7.13 12.97 16.52
C TYR A 150 7.00 14.49 16.58
N GLU A 151 6.18 15.05 15.70
CA GLU A 151 5.96 16.49 15.59
C GLU A 151 4.47 16.83 15.66
N GLU A 152 4.13 17.89 16.38
CA GLU A 152 2.77 18.42 16.51
C GLU A 152 1.71 17.36 16.92
N GLY A 153 2.10 16.39 17.75
CA GLY A 153 1.21 15.32 18.20
C GLY A 153 1.00 14.19 17.18
N ARG A 154 1.81 14.12 16.13
CA ARG A 154 1.72 13.10 15.09
C ARG A 154 3.09 12.53 14.72
N TRP A 155 3.09 11.24 14.41
CA TRP A 155 4.26 10.59 13.84
C TRP A 155 4.37 10.93 12.36
N ARG A 156 5.56 11.33 11.95
CA ARG A 156 5.93 11.60 10.56
C ARG A 156 7.15 10.79 10.17
N ILE A 157 7.22 10.45 8.90
CA ILE A 157 8.40 9.80 8.32
C ILE A 157 9.09 10.74 7.35
N GLN A 158 10.41 10.64 7.34
CA GLN A 158 11.26 11.17 6.29
C GLN A 158 12.02 10.01 5.65
N GLY A 159 11.98 9.90 4.32
CA GLY A 159 12.61 8.81 3.57
C GLY A 159 11.62 7.77 3.01
N ASP A 160 12.11 6.57 2.72
CA ASP A 160 11.33 5.49 2.11
C ASP A 160 10.34 4.86 3.12
N PRO A 161 9.05 4.70 2.77
CA PRO A 161 8.04 4.10 3.63
C PRO A 161 8.37 2.67 4.07
N THR A 162 9.05 1.90 3.23
CA THR A 162 9.49 0.53 3.54
C THR A 162 10.53 0.53 4.66
N GLU A 163 11.46 1.47 4.60
CA GLU A 163 12.49 1.65 5.62
C GLU A 163 11.90 2.16 6.94
N ALA A 164 10.99 3.13 6.87
CA ALA A 164 10.30 3.65 8.04
C ALA A 164 9.51 2.55 8.79
N ALA A 165 8.90 1.60 8.06
CA ALA A 165 8.19 0.48 8.66
C ALA A 165 9.09 -0.40 9.55
N LEU A 166 10.38 -0.54 9.20
CA LEU A 166 11.35 -1.27 10.02
C LEU A 166 11.65 -0.55 11.34
N LEU A 167 11.75 0.79 11.31
CA LEU A 167 11.94 1.61 12.51
C LEU A 167 10.73 1.53 13.45
N VAL A 168 9.52 1.56 12.87
CA VAL A 168 8.28 1.39 13.64
C VAL A 168 8.23 0.00 14.30
N ALA A 169 8.61 -1.06 13.59
CA ALA A 169 8.66 -2.40 14.14
C ALA A 169 9.68 -2.53 15.30
N ALA A 170 10.85 -1.88 15.17
CA ALA A 170 11.84 -1.83 16.23
C ALA A 170 11.30 -1.11 17.49
N ARG A 171 10.65 0.04 17.33
CA ARG A 171 10.03 0.77 18.46
C ARG A 171 8.93 -0.02 19.15
N LYS A 172 8.11 -0.78 18.41
CA LYS A 172 7.11 -1.70 19.00
C LYS A 172 7.75 -2.80 19.87
N ALA A 173 9.02 -3.10 19.63
CA ALA A 173 9.83 -4.01 20.43
C ALA A 173 10.57 -3.31 21.59
N GLY A 174 10.39 -2.02 21.79
CA GLY A 174 11.11 -1.23 22.78
C GLY A 174 12.54 -0.87 22.40
N ILE A 175 12.91 -1.01 21.11
CA ILE A 175 14.23 -0.64 20.58
C ILE A 175 14.11 0.77 19.98
N GLU A 176 14.94 1.69 20.49
CA GLU A 176 15.02 3.06 20.00
C GLU A 176 16.02 3.17 18.82
N PRO A 177 15.55 3.42 17.59
CA PRO A 177 16.41 3.42 16.40
C PRO A 177 17.58 4.41 16.49
N GLU A 178 17.34 5.61 17.02
CA GLU A 178 18.33 6.66 17.14
C GLU A 178 19.45 6.29 18.13
N GLU A 179 19.11 5.55 19.19
CA GLU A 179 20.12 5.05 20.13
C GLU A 179 20.96 3.93 19.52
N GLU A 180 20.34 3.01 18.78
CA GLU A 180 21.07 1.96 18.10
C GLU A 180 22.00 2.53 17.00
N ARG A 181 21.58 3.58 16.28
CA ARG A 181 22.42 4.28 15.32
C ARG A 181 23.58 5.05 15.98
N LYS A 182 23.37 5.62 17.16
CA LYS A 182 24.45 6.27 17.93
C LYS A 182 25.48 5.26 18.44
N ARG A 183 25.04 4.11 18.91
CA ARG A 183 25.92 3.03 19.37
C ARG A 183 26.71 2.40 18.23
N ARG A 184 26.10 2.29 17.05
CA ARG A 184 26.64 1.68 15.83
C ARG A 184 26.74 2.71 14.72
N GLN A 185 27.65 3.66 14.86
CA GLN A 185 27.84 4.71 13.86
C GLN A 185 28.17 4.12 12.50
N ARG A 186 27.51 4.61 11.45
CA ARG A 186 27.81 4.23 10.07
C ARG A 186 29.19 4.74 9.67
N LEU A 187 30.03 3.84 9.24
CA LEU A 187 31.41 4.10 8.78
C LEU A 187 31.48 4.19 7.26
N ASP A 188 30.71 3.33 6.56
CA ASP A 188 30.69 3.21 5.11
C ASP A 188 29.39 2.56 4.66
N GLU A 189 29.06 2.63 3.35
CA GLU A 189 27.84 2.06 2.83
C GLU A 189 27.91 1.61 1.38
N ILE A 190 27.07 0.67 1.00
CA ILE A 190 26.70 0.35 -0.37
C ILE A 190 25.22 0.74 -0.53
N PRO A 191 24.91 1.81 -1.28
CA PRO A 191 23.54 2.24 -1.50
C PRO A 191 22.71 1.18 -2.22
N PHE A 192 21.40 1.19 -1.99
CA PHE A 192 20.48 0.29 -2.69
C PHE A 192 20.56 0.46 -4.20
N SER A 193 20.64 -0.64 -4.92
CA SER A 193 20.48 -0.67 -6.38
C SER A 193 19.50 -1.76 -6.82
N SER A 194 18.67 -1.45 -7.83
CA SER A 194 17.72 -2.40 -8.41
C SER A 194 18.41 -3.62 -9.02
N ARG A 195 19.68 -3.49 -9.44
CA ARG A 195 20.48 -4.58 -9.98
C ARG A 195 20.97 -5.53 -8.89
N ALA A 196 21.52 -4.99 -7.81
CA ALA A 196 22.01 -5.75 -6.67
C ALA A 196 20.88 -6.25 -5.77
N LYS A 197 19.74 -5.52 -5.73
CA LYS A 197 18.56 -5.78 -4.89
C LYS A 197 18.86 -5.83 -3.40
N TYR A 198 19.94 -5.19 -2.96
CA TYR A 198 20.28 -5.01 -1.55
C TYR A 198 20.96 -3.66 -1.34
N MET A 199 21.03 -3.24 -0.09
CA MET A 199 21.92 -2.23 0.45
C MET A 199 22.75 -2.85 1.57
N ALA A 200 23.89 -2.23 1.87
CA ALA A 200 24.70 -2.63 3.02
C ALA A 200 25.26 -1.40 3.73
N THR A 201 25.40 -1.47 5.05
CA THR A 201 26.03 -0.45 5.87
C THR A 201 27.09 -1.08 6.75
N LEU A 202 28.30 -0.52 6.72
CA LEU A 202 29.36 -0.88 7.65
C LEU A 202 29.22 0.02 8.89
N ASN A 203 29.02 -0.59 10.03
CA ASN A 203 28.76 0.11 11.28
C ASN A 203 29.82 -0.20 12.32
N ALA A 204 30.21 0.78 13.11
CA ALA A 204 31.07 0.59 14.26
C ALA A 204 30.46 -0.40 15.24
N ALA A 205 31.29 -1.21 15.86
CA ALA A 205 30.86 -2.02 17.00
C ALA A 205 30.95 -1.21 18.30
N GLU A 206 30.29 -1.68 19.35
CA GLU A 206 30.56 -1.21 20.73
C GLU A 206 31.96 -1.64 21.10
N GLU A 207 32.83 -0.67 21.51
CA GLU A 207 34.25 -0.94 21.77
C GLU A 207 34.48 -2.18 22.70
N PRO A 208 35.46 -2.99 22.41
CA PRO A 208 36.58 -2.91 21.44
C PRO A 208 36.39 -3.81 20.20
N GLU A 209 35.16 -4.12 19.81
CA GLU A 209 34.85 -5.12 18.80
C GLU A 209 35.12 -4.65 17.36
N GLU A 210 35.12 -5.58 16.43
CA GLU A 210 35.29 -5.37 15.00
C GLU A 210 34.02 -4.83 14.36
N PRO A 211 34.09 -3.94 13.35
CA PRO A 211 32.92 -3.36 12.70
C PRO A 211 32.03 -4.43 12.04
N THR A 212 30.75 -4.17 12.00
CA THR A 212 29.77 -5.09 11.45
C THR A 212 29.15 -4.52 10.18
N LEU A 213 29.21 -5.30 9.11
CA LEU A 213 28.49 -5.03 7.87
C LEU A 213 27.08 -5.62 7.97
N PHE A 214 26.07 -4.77 7.97
CA PHE A 214 24.67 -5.19 7.87
C PHE A 214 24.21 -5.09 6.43
N VAL A 215 23.54 -6.13 5.94
CA VAL A 215 23.03 -6.22 4.57
C VAL A 215 21.51 -6.42 4.64
N LYS A 216 20.75 -5.60 3.89
CA LYS A 216 19.30 -5.67 3.80
C LYS A 216 18.87 -5.72 2.34
N GLY A 217 18.00 -6.64 1.98
CA GLY A 217 17.56 -6.76 0.58
C GLY A 217 16.63 -7.93 0.30
N ALA A 218 16.64 -8.37 -0.96
CA ALA A 218 15.83 -9.48 -1.42
C ALA A 218 16.18 -10.79 -0.71
N PRO A 219 15.19 -11.54 -0.19
CA PRO A 219 15.42 -12.75 0.59
C PRO A 219 16.26 -13.80 -0.14
N GLU A 220 15.96 -14.06 -1.41
CA GLU A 220 16.64 -15.09 -2.22
C GLU A 220 18.14 -14.83 -2.33
N GLN A 221 18.51 -13.54 -2.46
CA GLN A 221 19.93 -13.16 -2.57
C GLN A 221 20.64 -13.30 -1.22
N LEU A 222 20.04 -12.78 -0.14
CA LEU A 222 20.68 -12.83 1.16
C LEU A 222 20.79 -14.28 1.68
N ILE A 223 19.81 -15.12 1.41
CA ILE A 223 19.88 -16.56 1.70
C ILE A 223 21.04 -17.20 0.92
N ALA A 224 21.21 -16.87 -0.38
CA ALA A 224 22.30 -17.39 -1.19
C ALA A 224 23.68 -16.92 -0.72
N PHE A 225 23.80 -15.66 -0.28
CA PHE A 225 25.06 -15.08 0.22
C PHE A 225 25.44 -15.53 1.63
N SER A 226 24.48 -16.10 2.37
CA SER A 226 24.68 -16.53 3.76
C SER A 226 25.24 -17.94 3.84
N THR A 227 26.22 -18.14 4.73
CA THR A 227 26.78 -19.46 5.07
C THR A 227 26.40 -19.89 6.48
N ARG A 228 25.84 -18.97 7.25
CA ARG A 228 25.40 -19.18 8.62
C ARG A 228 24.04 -18.55 8.87
N VAL A 229 23.38 -18.95 9.94
CA VAL A 229 22.12 -18.38 10.44
C VAL A 229 22.23 -18.13 11.95
N LEU A 230 21.67 -17.03 12.42
CA LEU A 230 21.65 -16.71 13.85
C LEU A 230 20.49 -17.45 14.53
N ARG A 231 20.81 -18.34 15.47
CA ARG A 231 19.86 -19.04 16.34
C ARG A 231 20.35 -18.99 17.78
N ASP A 232 19.46 -18.73 18.71
CA ASP A 232 19.75 -18.70 20.15
C ASP A 232 21.04 -17.92 20.54
N GLY A 233 21.32 -16.83 19.77
CA GLY A 233 22.51 -16.00 19.99
C GLY A 233 23.80 -16.53 19.35
N HIS A 234 23.76 -17.66 18.66
CA HIS A 234 24.92 -18.28 18.03
C HIS A 234 24.77 -18.33 16.49
N ALA A 235 25.87 -18.08 15.78
CA ALA A 235 25.93 -18.20 14.34
C ALA A 235 26.22 -19.66 13.94
N GLU A 236 25.19 -20.43 13.63
CA GLU A 236 25.25 -21.82 13.20
C GLU A 236 25.44 -21.94 11.68
N LEU A 237 25.92 -23.09 11.21
CA LEU A 237 26.01 -23.35 9.78
C LEU A 237 24.60 -23.39 9.15
N LEU A 238 24.45 -22.70 8.03
CA LEU A 238 23.22 -22.71 7.25
C LEU A 238 23.26 -23.93 6.31
N THR A 239 22.49 -24.97 6.65
CA THR A 239 22.39 -26.18 5.85
C THR A 239 21.54 -25.97 4.59
N GLU A 240 21.59 -26.90 3.65
CA GLU A 240 20.72 -26.83 2.46
C GLU A 240 19.24 -26.99 2.84
N GLU A 241 18.94 -27.79 3.85
CA GLU A 241 17.59 -27.93 4.39
C GLU A 241 17.08 -26.61 5.01
N ASP A 242 17.96 -25.89 5.71
CA ASP A 242 17.63 -24.56 6.26
C ASP A 242 17.36 -23.55 5.13
N ARG A 243 18.16 -23.55 4.06
CA ARG A 243 17.95 -22.70 2.90
C ARG A 243 16.57 -22.93 2.28
N GLN A 244 16.24 -24.19 2.04
CA GLN A 244 14.96 -24.57 1.48
C GLN A 244 13.80 -24.11 2.37
N ARG A 245 13.91 -24.31 3.69
CA ARG A 245 12.90 -23.86 4.65
C ARG A 245 12.75 -22.33 4.66
N LEU A 246 13.84 -21.57 4.59
CA LEU A 246 13.78 -20.11 4.51
C LEU A 246 13.12 -19.62 3.21
N LEU A 247 13.38 -20.28 2.09
CA LEU A 247 12.72 -19.98 0.82
C LEU A 247 11.22 -20.34 0.85
N GLU A 248 10.84 -21.40 1.53
CA GLU A 248 9.44 -21.77 1.76
C GLU A 248 8.73 -20.70 2.60
N VAL A 249 9.35 -20.25 3.70
CA VAL A 249 8.83 -19.15 4.53
C VAL A 249 8.68 -17.86 3.72
N ASN A 250 9.66 -17.52 2.88
CA ASN A 250 9.56 -16.36 2.00
C ASN A 250 8.37 -16.49 1.03
N THR A 251 8.19 -17.68 0.44
CA THR A 251 7.08 -17.97 -0.47
C THR A 251 5.72 -17.90 0.25
N GLU A 252 5.65 -18.40 1.48
CA GLU A 252 4.44 -18.31 2.30
C GLU A 252 4.07 -16.86 2.61
N LEU A 253 5.03 -16.04 3.03
CA LEU A 253 4.83 -14.62 3.31
C LEU A 253 4.40 -13.87 2.03
N ALA A 254 5.06 -14.12 0.92
CA ALA A 254 4.69 -13.53 -0.37
C ALA A 254 3.29 -13.97 -0.83
N GLY A 255 2.90 -15.23 -0.58
CA GLY A 255 1.56 -15.75 -0.83
C GLY A 255 0.45 -15.05 -0.02
N GLN A 256 0.80 -14.46 1.12
CA GLN A 256 -0.08 -13.59 1.92
C GLN A 256 -0.11 -12.13 1.40
N ALA A 257 0.39 -11.88 0.19
CA ALA A 257 0.54 -10.55 -0.40
C ALA A 257 1.45 -9.59 0.41
N LEU A 258 2.41 -10.14 1.15
CA LEU A 258 3.40 -9.36 1.87
C LEU A 258 4.62 -9.10 0.98
N ARG A 259 5.13 -7.89 1.04
CA ARG A 259 6.48 -7.58 0.56
C ARG A 259 7.47 -8.12 1.58
N VAL A 260 8.40 -8.96 1.16
CA VAL A 260 9.38 -9.58 2.06
C VAL A 260 10.75 -8.94 1.86
N LEU A 261 11.38 -8.55 2.95
CA LEU A 261 12.79 -8.17 3.02
C LEU A 261 13.54 -9.12 3.96
N ALA A 262 14.83 -9.30 3.69
CA ALA A 262 15.72 -10.05 4.56
C ALA A 262 16.82 -9.16 5.14
N ALA A 263 17.41 -9.60 6.26
CA ALA A 263 18.65 -9.08 6.76
C ALA A 263 19.67 -10.18 7.03
N ALA A 264 20.91 -9.80 6.87
CA ALA A 264 22.07 -10.59 7.24
C ALA A 264 23.19 -9.66 7.73
N TYR A 265 24.19 -10.21 8.39
CA TYR A 265 25.36 -9.45 8.81
C TYR A 265 26.65 -10.23 8.64
N ARG A 266 27.76 -9.51 8.69
CA ARG A 266 29.10 -10.06 8.73
C ARG A 266 30.02 -9.16 9.56
N VAL A 267 30.77 -9.73 10.48
CA VAL A 267 31.82 -9.03 11.20
C VAL A 267 33.05 -8.93 10.29
N LEU A 268 33.64 -7.73 10.19
CA LEU A 268 34.75 -7.44 9.31
C LEU A 268 35.94 -6.88 10.10
N PRO A 269 37.18 -7.06 9.62
CA PRO A 269 38.34 -6.42 10.23
C PRO A 269 38.20 -4.89 10.26
N ARG A 270 38.86 -4.23 11.23
CA ARG A 270 38.73 -2.77 11.48
C ARG A 270 39.07 -1.88 10.28
N GLU A 271 39.91 -2.38 9.38
CA GLU A 271 40.37 -1.65 8.19
C GLU A 271 39.47 -1.88 6.96
N ALA A 272 38.46 -2.73 7.08
CA ALA A 272 37.57 -3.07 5.97
C ALA A 272 36.71 -1.87 5.57
N ARG A 273 36.35 -1.83 4.29
CA ARG A 273 35.37 -0.91 3.73
C ARG A 273 34.18 -1.72 3.22
N ALA A 274 33.05 -1.05 3.07
CA ALA A 274 31.87 -1.66 2.46
C ALA A 274 32.16 -1.95 0.98
N ASP A 275 32.16 -3.25 0.62
CA ASP A 275 32.42 -3.74 -0.73
C ASP A 275 31.39 -4.81 -1.09
N HIS A 276 30.99 -4.84 -2.37
CA HIS A 276 30.08 -5.84 -2.91
C HIS A 276 30.58 -7.28 -2.67
N GLU A 277 31.86 -7.54 -2.86
CA GLU A 277 32.45 -8.85 -2.61
C GLU A 277 32.29 -9.30 -1.15
N LEU A 278 32.39 -8.39 -0.20
CA LEU A 278 32.19 -8.66 1.22
C LEU A 278 30.71 -8.81 1.59
N ALA A 279 29.83 -8.09 0.90
CA ALA A 279 28.38 -8.12 1.12
C ALA A 279 27.71 -9.34 0.47
N GLU A 280 28.34 -9.99 -0.50
CA GLU A 280 27.75 -11.09 -1.29
C GLU A 280 28.23 -12.48 -0.85
N ARG A 281 28.97 -12.59 0.26
CA ARG A 281 29.48 -13.90 0.74
C ARG A 281 29.69 -13.96 2.24
N ASN A 282 29.60 -15.17 2.76
CA ASN A 282 29.89 -15.51 4.17
C ASN A 282 29.06 -14.68 5.16
N LEU A 283 27.82 -14.36 4.82
CA LEU A 283 26.92 -13.68 5.72
C LEU A 283 26.33 -14.63 6.75
N VAL A 284 25.92 -14.06 7.87
CA VAL A 284 25.08 -14.67 8.89
C VAL A 284 23.66 -14.17 8.68
N PHE A 285 22.74 -15.03 8.28
CA PHE A 285 21.35 -14.69 8.05
C PHE A 285 20.65 -14.38 9.39
N LEU A 286 19.93 -13.26 9.44
CA LEU A 286 19.21 -12.82 10.63
C LEU A 286 17.73 -13.18 10.61
N GLY A 287 17.07 -12.97 9.47
CA GLY A 287 15.64 -13.20 9.35
C GLY A 287 14.96 -12.42 8.24
N LEU A 288 13.63 -12.42 8.30
CA LEU A 288 12.74 -11.82 7.30
C LEU A 288 11.77 -10.84 7.98
N TRP A 289 11.44 -9.77 7.25
CA TRP A 289 10.30 -8.91 7.51
C TRP A 289 9.26 -9.10 6.43
N GLY A 290 8.04 -9.44 6.81
CA GLY A 290 6.86 -9.41 5.94
C GLY A 290 6.06 -8.14 6.20
N MET A 291 5.86 -7.32 5.17
CA MET A 291 5.20 -6.03 5.30
C MET A 291 4.16 -5.82 4.20
N MET A 292 3.18 -4.99 4.48
CA MET A 292 2.14 -4.62 3.53
C MET A 292 1.76 -3.16 3.69
N ASP A 293 1.21 -2.60 2.64
CA ASP A 293 0.51 -1.32 2.68
C ASP A 293 -0.98 -1.60 2.94
N PRO A 294 -1.50 -1.30 4.15
CA PRO A 294 -2.85 -1.70 4.53
C PRO A 294 -3.92 -0.95 3.72
N PRO A 295 -5.01 -1.63 3.35
CA PRO A 295 -6.13 -0.99 2.69
C PRO A 295 -6.81 0.02 3.62
N ARG A 296 -7.28 1.14 3.07
CA ARG A 296 -8.11 2.08 3.81
C ARG A 296 -9.44 1.43 4.19
N PRO A 297 -9.92 1.52 5.43
CA PRO A 297 -11.21 0.96 5.83
C PRO A 297 -12.38 1.47 4.98
N GLU A 298 -12.30 2.74 4.54
CA GLU A 298 -13.29 3.36 3.67
C GLU A 298 -13.28 2.74 2.27
N ALA A 299 -12.10 2.38 1.73
CA ALA A 299 -11.95 1.74 0.44
C ALA A 299 -12.57 0.34 0.43
N VAL A 300 -12.40 -0.43 1.51
CA VAL A 300 -13.01 -1.76 1.65
C VAL A 300 -14.53 -1.66 1.56
N ARG A 301 -15.14 -0.70 2.26
CA ARG A 301 -16.60 -0.47 2.22
C ARG A 301 -17.05 0.03 0.84
N ALA A 302 -16.34 1.00 0.26
CA ALA A 302 -16.67 1.54 -1.05
C ALA A 302 -16.62 0.48 -2.16
N ILE A 303 -15.65 -0.45 -2.11
CA ILE A 303 -15.56 -1.57 -3.05
C ILE A 303 -16.74 -2.56 -2.85
N ALA A 304 -17.13 -2.83 -1.62
CA ALA A 304 -18.28 -3.68 -1.32
C ALA A 304 -19.58 -3.04 -1.83
N ASP A 305 -19.79 -1.75 -1.60
CA ASP A 305 -20.96 -0.99 -2.09
C ASP A 305 -21.01 -0.95 -3.62
N ALA A 306 -19.87 -0.69 -4.28
CA ALA A 306 -19.78 -0.69 -5.75
C ALA A 306 -20.14 -2.05 -6.34
N ARG A 307 -19.62 -3.14 -5.76
CA ARG A 307 -19.96 -4.51 -6.18
C ARG A 307 -21.44 -4.82 -5.95
N GLY A 308 -22.01 -4.40 -4.82
CA GLY A 308 -23.44 -4.52 -4.54
C GLY A 308 -24.31 -3.78 -5.54
N ALA A 309 -23.83 -2.67 -6.11
CA ALA A 309 -24.49 -1.91 -7.19
C ALA A 309 -24.25 -2.50 -8.59
N GLY A 310 -23.57 -3.64 -8.73
CA GLY A 310 -23.24 -4.25 -10.02
C GLY A 310 -22.08 -3.57 -10.76
N ILE A 311 -21.31 -2.70 -10.10
CA ILE A 311 -20.17 -2.00 -10.68
C ILE A 311 -18.91 -2.86 -10.49
N ARG A 312 -18.18 -3.11 -11.57
CA ARG A 312 -16.92 -3.83 -11.54
C ARG A 312 -15.79 -2.89 -11.11
N VAL A 313 -15.11 -3.21 -10.00
CA VAL A 313 -13.92 -2.48 -9.57
C VAL A 313 -12.67 -3.20 -10.06
N ILE A 314 -11.79 -2.46 -10.75
CA ILE A 314 -10.51 -2.91 -11.28
C ILE A 314 -9.42 -2.11 -10.55
N MET A 315 -8.49 -2.83 -9.91
CA MET A 315 -7.31 -2.21 -9.33
C MET A 315 -6.23 -2.07 -10.40
N ILE A 316 -5.68 -0.88 -10.52
CA ILE A 316 -4.54 -0.56 -11.38
C ILE A 316 -3.35 -0.30 -10.48
N THR A 317 -2.20 -0.87 -10.81
CA THR A 317 -0.95 -0.64 -10.07
C THR A 317 0.20 -0.57 -11.07
N GLY A 318 1.18 0.26 -10.78
CA GLY A 318 2.43 0.36 -11.53
C GLY A 318 3.53 -0.57 -10.99
N ASP A 319 3.22 -1.30 -9.91
CA ASP A 319 4.13 -2.25 -9.25
C ASP A 319 4.08 -3.63 -9.92
#